data_e0da4b21e876da746f1c1e2a167e7616
#
_entry.id   e0da4b21e876da746f1c1e2a167e7616
#
_cell.length_a   1.000
_cell.length_b   1.000
_cell.length_c   1.000
_cell.angle_alpha   90.00
_cell.angle_beta   90.00
_cell.angle_gamma   90.00
#
_symmetry.space_group_name_H-M   'P 1'
#
loop_
_entity.id
_entity.type
_entity.pdbx_description
1 polymer ?
#
loop_
_entity_poly.entity_id
_entity_poly.type
_entity_poly.pdbx_seq_one_letter_code
_entity_poly.pdbx_strand_id
1 'polypeptide(L)'
;MKSSNHTVLFICLGNICRSPAAEGIMKAKVEEKGLASQFYIDSAAIGPWHVGQLPDSRMRRCGAAHGYCFDSHARQFDKSDFAKF
;
A
#
# COMPACT_ATOMS: atom_id res chain seq x y z
N MET A 1 -5.40 -20.51 6.33
CA MET A 1 -4.46 -20.91 5.38
C MET A 1 -4.12 -19.77 4.46
N LYS A 2 -2.98 -19.83 3.99
CA LYS A 2 -2.46 -18.78 3.27
C LYS A 2 -2.73 -18.94 1.80
N SER A 3 -3.19 -17.94 1.17
CA SER A 3 -3.54 -18.05 -0.23
C SER A 3 -2.58 -17.30 -1.15
N SER A 4 -1.80 -16.36 -0.58
CA SER A 4 -0.92 -15.55 -1.41
C SER A 4 0.43 -16.21 -1.60
N ASN A 5 0.94 -16.24 -2.83
CA ASN A 5 2.26 -16.73 -3.14
C ASN A 5 3.33 -15.67 -2.97
N HIS A 6 2.92 -14.40 -3.02
CA HIS A 6 3.85 -13.28 -2.96
C HIS A 6 3.35 -12.25 -1.96
N THR A 7 4.24 -11.75 -1.13
CA THR A 7 3.91 -10.69 -0.18
C THR A 7 4.84 -9.51 -0.44
N VAL A 8 4.26 -8.32 -0.54
CA VAL A 8 5.01 -7.10 -0.86
C VAL A 8 4.62 -6.01 0.12
N LEU A 9 5.60 -5.41 0.77
CA LEU A 9 5.38 -4.30 1.68
C LEU A 9 6.17 -3.10 1.20
N PHE A 10 5.46 -2.02 0.86
CA PHE A 10 6.08 -0.76 0.50
C PHE A 10 6.26 0.10 1.74
N ILE A 11 7.44 0.64 1.94
CA ILE A 11 7.76 1.43 3.13
C ILE A 11 8.25 2.80 2.71
N CYS A 12 7.72 3.85 3.36
CA CYS A 12 8.28 5.18 3.22
C CYS A 12 8.20 5.87 4.57
N LEU A 13 8.64 7.12 4.63
CA LEU A 13 8.79 7.80 5.91
C LEU A 13 7.46 7.94 6.64
N GLY A 14 6.42 8.44 5.98
CA GLY A 14 5.13 8.73 6.62
C GLY A 14 3.95 7.89 6.18
N ASN A 15 4.10 7.10 5.13
CA ASN A 15 3.04 6.25 4.57
C ASN A 15 1.81 7.06 4.11
N ILE A 16 2.05 8.26 3.57
CA ILE A 16 0.94 9.07 3.04
C ILE A 16 1.16 9.50 1.59
N CYS A 17 2.30 9.22 0.99
CA CYS A 17 2.58 9.66 -0.37
C CYS A 17 3.08 8.52 -1.23
N ARG A 18 4.38 8.22 -1.16
CA ARG A 18 4.98 7.27 -2.08
C ARG A 18 4.55 5.83 -1.85
N SER A 19 4.58 5.36 -0.61
CA SER A 19 4.26 3.96 -0.37
C SER A 19 2.77 3.63 -0.60
N PRO A 20 1.80 4.48 -0.20
CA PRO A 20 0.42 4.16 -0.55
C PRO A 20 0.15 4.25 -2.04
N ALA A 21 0.85 5.14 -2.77
CA ALA A 21 0.70 5.19 -4.22
C ALA A 21 1.23 3.92 -4.85
N ALA A 22 2.42 3.45 -4.43
CA ALA A 22 2.99 2.21 -4.93
C ALA A 22 2.06 1.04 -4.64
N GLU A 23 1.52 0.98 -3.43
CA GLU A 23 0.59 -0.06 -3.04
C GLU A 23 -0.65 -0.06 -3.95
N GLY A 24 -1.25 1.11 -4.16
CA GLY A 24 -2.46 1.22 -4.97
C GLY A 24 -2.23 0.87 -6.42
N ILE A 25 -1.09 1.32 -6.98
CA ILE A 25 -0.77 1.02 -8.37
C ILE A 25 -0.51 -0.47 -8.55
N MET A 26 0.25 -1.08 -7.64
CA MET A 26 0.55 -2.50 -7.77
C MET A 26 -0.71 -3.35 -7.62
N LYS A 27 -1.60 -3.00 -6.68
CA LYS A 27 -2.85 -3.71 -6.53
C LYS A 27 -3.66 -3.67 -7.82
N ALA A 28 -3.72 -2.50 -8.47
CA ALA A 28 -4.46 -2.37 -9.73
C ALA A 28 -3.82 -3.21 -10.82
N LYS A 29 -2.49 -3.23 -10.90
CA LYS A 29 -1.78 -3.97 -11.94
C LYS A 29 -1.97 -5.47 -11.79
N VAL A 30 -1.88 -6.01 -10.57
CA VAL A 30 -2.06 -7.45 -10.37
C VAL A 30 -3.50 -7.85 -10.61
N GLU A 31 -4.44 -6.95 -10.31
CA GLU A 31 -5.85 -7.22 -10.58
C GLU A 31 -6.12 -7.27 -12.08
N GLU A 32 -5.54 -6.33 -12.85
CA GLU A 32 -5.65 -6.33 -14.30
C GLU A 32 -5.18 -7.65 -14.92
N LYS A 33 -4.17 -8.25 -14.32
CA LYS A 33 -3.60 -9.50 -14.85
C LYS A 33 -4.24 -10.73 -14.27
N GLY A 34 -5.27 -10.58 -13.44
CA GLY A 34 -5.95 -11.71 -12.82
C GLY A 34 -5.12 -12.41 -11.76
N LEU A 35 -4.16 -11.72 -11.16
CA LEU A 35 -3.25 -12.31 -10.18
C LEU A 35 -3.49 -11.84 -8.76
N ALA A 36 -4.58 -11.12 -8.50
CA ALA A 36 -4.81 -10.52 -7.19
C ALA A 36 -4.79 -11.52 -6.05
N SER A 37 -5.29 -12.74 -6.29
CA SER A 37 -5.34 -13.76 -5.23
C SER A 37 -3.95 -14.32 -4.90
N GLN A 38 -2.96 -14.05 -5.73
CA GLN A 38 -1.60 -14.55 -5.53
C GLN A 38 -0.69 -13.54 -4.84
N PHE A 39 -1.18 -12.33 -4.61
CA PHE A 39 -0.38 -11.26 -4.02
C PHE A 39 -1.05 -10.70 -2.78
N TYR A 40 -0.25 -10.52 -1.73
CA TYR A 40 -0.66 -9.75 -0.56
C TYR A 40 0.19 -8.50 -0.54
N ILE A 41 -0.44 -7.34 -0.72
CA ILE A 41 0.26 -6.07 -0.93
C ILE A 41 -0.20 -5.08 0.13
N ASP A 42 0.75 -4.42 0.78
CA ASP A 42 0.45 -3.44 1.82
C ASP A 42 1.52 -2.37 1.83
N SER A 43 1.34 -1.36 2.66
CA SER A 43 2.34 -0.31 2.84
C SER A 43 2.37 0.10 4.31
N ALA A 44 3.49 0.69 4.72
CA ALA A 44 3.69 1.12 6.10
C ALA A 44 4.68 2.27 6.17
N ALA A 45 4.70 2.96 7.30
CA ALA A 45 5.60 4.08 7.54
C ALA A 45 6.68 3.69 8.54
N ILE A 46 7.85 4.29 8.39
CA ILE A 46 8.90 4.17 9.40
C ILE A 46 8.48 4.89 10.68
N GLY A 47 7.90 6.09 10.54
CA GLY A 47 7.49 6.89 11.69
C GLY A 47 5.99 6.89 11.92
N PRO A 48 5.53 7.34 13.10
CA PRO A 48 4.12 7.28 13.48
C PRO A 48 3.33 8.55 13.16
N TRP A 49 3.93 9.52 12.48
CA TRP A 49 3.36 10.88 12.38
C TRP A 49 1.99 10.95 11.75
N HIS A 50 1.67 10.04 10.85
CA HIS A 50 0.43 10.10 10.07
C HIS A 50 -0.45 8.87 10.24
N VAL A 51 -0.23 8.09 11.29
CA VAL A 51 -1.01 6.86 11.51
C VAL A 51 -2.51 7.16 11.48
N GLY A 52 -3.24 6.38 10.71
CA GLY A 52 -4.69 6.52 10.56
C GLY A 52 -5.12 7.48 9.48
N GLN A 53 -4.20 8.26 8.90
CA GLN A 53 -4.56 9.24 7.87
C GLN A 53 -4.66 8.59 6.51
N LEU A 54 -5.48 9.17 5.65
CA LEU A 54 -5.52 8.81 4.24
C LEU A 54 -4.28 9.35 3.54
N PRO A 55 -3.95 8.84 2.35
CA PRO A 55 -2.83 9.38 1.59
C PRO A 55 -2.97 10.87 1.32
N ASP A 56 -1.85 11.53 1.05
CA ASP A 56 -1.82 12.95 0.74
C ASP A 56 -2.88 13.29 -0.31
N SER A 57 -3.61 14.39 -0.09
CA SER A 57 -4.75 14.71 -0.95
C SER A 57 -4.34 14.99 -2.40
N ARG A 58 -3.15 15.58 -2.60
CA ARG A 58 -2.66 15.83 -3.96
C ARG A 58 -2.33 14.53 -4.66
N MET A 59 -1.75 13.58 -3.93
CA MET A 59 -1.43 12.26 -4.47
C MET A 59 -2.72 11.52 -4.81
N ARG A 60 -3.74 11.62 -3.96
CA ARG A 60 -5.02 10.96 -4.22
C ARG A 60 -5.69 11.53 -5.47
N ARG A 61 -5.64 12.85 -5.65
CA ARG A 61 -6.21 13.48 -6.85
C ARG A 61 -5.45 13.06 -8.09
N CYS A 62 -4.13 13.04 -8.00
CA CYS A 62 -3.31 12.63 -9.14
C CYS A 62 -3.60 11.18 -9.50
N GLY A 63 -3.69 10.29 -8.51
CA GLY A 63 -4.00 8.90 -8.74
C GLY A 63 -5.36 8.74 -9.41
N ALA A 64 -6.37 9.46 -8.92
CA ALA A 64 -7.71 9.39 -9.50
C ALA A 64 -7.72 9.83 -10.97
N ALA A 65 -6.93 10.85 -11.29
CA ALA A 65 -6.84 11.32 -12.68
C ALA A 65 -6.24 10.26 -13.59
N HIS A 66 -5.48 9.33 -13.05
CA HIS A 66 -4.87 8.24 -13.81
C HIS A 66 -5.58 6.91 -13.60
N GLY A 67 -6.75 6.91 -12.96
CA GLY A 67 -7.53 5.70 -12.79
C GLY A 67 -7.17 4.88 -11.57
N TYR A 68 -6.45 5.44 -10.61
CA TYR A 68 -6.05 4.72 -9.40
C TYR A 68 -6.77 5.28 -8.17
N CYS A 69 -7.10 4.40 -7.24
CA CYS A 69 -7.71 4.78 -5.98
C CYS A 69 -6.71 4.50 -4.85
N PHE A 70 -6.26 5.56 -4.19
CA PHE A 70 -5.32 5.45 -3.07
C PHE A 70 -6.10 5.72 -1.78
N ASP A 71 -6.58 4.67 -1.14
CA ASP A 71 -7.46 4.80 0.01
C ASP A 71 -6.98 4.07 1.26
N SER A 72 -5.75 3.63 1.28
CA SER A 72 -5.20 2.95 2.46
C SER A 72 -4.94 3.98 3.57
N HIS A 73 -5.15 3.56 4.82
CA HIS A 73 -4.83 4.43 5.96
C HIS A 73 -3.40 4.18 6.40
N ALA A 74 -2.69 5.25 6.74
CA ALA A 74 -1.31 5.15 7.15
C ALA A 74 -1.18 4.28 8.40
N ARG A 75 -0.19 3.40 8.41
CA ARG A 75 0.15 2.61 9.58
C ARG A 75 1.66 2.57 9.74
N GLN A 76 2.12 2.34 10.96
CA GLN A 76 3.55 2.26 11.21
C GLN A 76 4.04 0.84 10.98
N PHE A 77 5.25 0.72 10.43
CA PHE A 77 5.92 -0.56 10.28
C PHE A 77 6.12 -1.18 11.68
N ASP A 78 5.84 -2.46 11.79
CA ASP A 78 5.90 -3.16 13.06
C ASP A 78 6.76 -4.41 12.92
N LYS A 79 7.30 -4.88 14.05
CA LYS A 79 8.14 -6.08 14.04
C LYS A 79 7.42 -7.28 13.43
N SER A 80 6.11 -7.37 13.64
CA SER A 80 5.34 -8.49 13.09
C SER A 80 5.34 -8.49 11.56
N ASP A 81 5.67 -7.36 10.93
CA ASP A 81 5.73 -7.31 9.47
C ASP A 81 6.84 -8.20 8.93
N PHE A 82 7.90 -8.42 9.70
CA PHE A 82 8.96 -9.34 9.27
C PHE A 82 8.45 -10.77 9.08
N ALA A 83 7.42 -11.16 9.81
CA ALA A 83 6.86 -12.49 9.69
C ALA A 83 5.86 -12.60 8.53
N LYS A 84 5.29 -11.46 8.11
CA LYS A 84 4.27 -11.45 7.06
C LYS A 84 4.84 -11.24 5.67
N PHE A 85 5.98 -10.56 5.57
CA PHE A 85 6.54 -10.16 4.27
C PHE A 85 7.95 -10.66 4.06
#